data_829910636ba59760ee2502159d2617ba
#
_entry.id   829910636ba59760ee2502159d2617ba
#
_cell.length_a   1.000
_cell.length_b   1.000
_cell.length_c   1.000
_cell.angle_alpha   90.00
_cell.angle_beta   90.00
_cell.angle_gamma   90.00
#
_symmetry.space_group_name_H-M   'P 1'
#
loop_
_entity.id
_entity.type
_entity.pdbx_description
1 polymer ?
#
loop_
_entity_poly.entity_id
_entity_poly.type
_entity_poly.pdbx_seq_one_letter_code
_entity_poly.pdbx_strand_id
1 'polypeptide(L)'
;IWGPGLIAVCVTWFSLGAFQSASNISIIAFATEANMKQYTGFVFACFSFSSLCGALVYGAKNWTIPLWKRFYFCLIVVNLGVGTFMFAKHLWVIMIIYLLIGVCQAPTWINGNQLMLHLVPPTRFTEGVAWMGAMNSIGSSAGSAIAGVFIDHMGSHGGFLMATVLAITSLAIAFVGFRQIKSSTETPTLTEVS
;
A
#
# COMPACT_ATOMS: atom_id res chain seq x y z
N ILE A 1 20.01 -15.33 -2.39
CA ILE A 1 18.84 -14.83 -1.62
C ILE A 1 18.23 -13.62 -2.33
N TRP A 2 19.02 -12.70 -2.82
CA TRP A 2 18.59 -11.45 -3.45
C TRP A 2 18.27 -11.64 -4.93
N GLY A 3 17.19 -12.36 -5.25
CA GLY A 3 16.66 -12.40 -6.60
C GLY A 3 16.05 -11.04 -6.99
N PRO A 4 16.04 -10.68 -8.29
CA PRO A 4 15.49 -9.42 -8.76
C PRO A 4 14.00 -9.25 -8.39
N GLY A 5 13.26 -10.35 -8.27
CA GLY A 5 11.86 -10.34 -7.82
C GLY A 5 11.70 -9.92 -6.35
N LEU A 6 12.57 -10.40 -5.45
CA LEU A 6 12.54 -10.00 -4.05
C LEU A 6 12.87 -8.52 -3.89
N ILE A 7 13.86 -8.03 -4.60
CA ILE A 7 14.23 -6.61 -4.59
C ILE A 7 13.05 -5.76 -5.07
N ALA A 8 12.40 -6.14 -6.17
CA ALA A 8 11.24 -5.43 -6.70
C ALA A 8 10.09 -5.35 -5.68
N VAL A 9 9.80 -6.44 -4.97
CA VAL A 9 8.79 -6.47 -3.91
C VAL A 9 9.22 -5.58 -2.73
N CYS A 10 10.45 -5.68 -2.26
CA CYS A 10 10.95 -4.87 -1.14
C CYS A 10 10.88 -3.36 -1.44
N VAL A 11 11.26 -2.94 -2.65
CA VAL A 11 11.17 -1.54 -3.07
C VAL A 11 9.72 -1.09 -3.22
N THR A 12 8.84 -1.96 -3.70
CA THR A 12 7.39 -1.68 -3.73
C THR A 12 6.84 -1.48 -2.31
N TRP A 13 7.22 -2.31 -1.34
CA TRP A 13 6.78 -2.18 0.05
C TRP A 13 7.33 -0.94 0.74
N PHE A 14 8.58 -0.55 0.44
CA PHE A 14 9.12 0.73 0.88
C PHE A 14 8.25 1.89 0.38
N SER A 15 7.92 1.91 -0.90
CA SER A 15 7.11 2.97 -1.50
C SER A 15 5.67 2.97 -0.97
N LEU A 16 5.08 1.78 -0.73
CA LEU A 16 3.77 1.62 -0.08
C LEU A 16 3.76 2.24 1.32
N GLY A 17 4.77 1.94 2.13
CA GLY A 17 4.91 2.53 3.46
C GLY A 17 5.04 4.05 3.40
N ALA A 18 5.84 4.56 2.46
CA ALA A 18 6.09 5.99 2.32
C ALA A 18 4.81 6.77 1.99
N PHE A 19 4.08 6.40 0.94
CA PHE A 19 2.89 7.14 0.56
C PHE A 19 1.73 6.96 1.55
N GLN A 20 1.60 5.80 2.17
CA GLN A 20 0.56 5.54 3.17
C GLN A 20 0.77 6.40 4.41
N SER A 21 2.00 6.47 4.91
CA SER A 21 2.33 7.29 6.06
C SER A 21 2.19 8.78 5.76
N ALA A 22 2.64 9.23 4.58
CA ALA A 22 2.44 10.60 4.12
C ALA A 22 0.95 10.96 4.06
N SER A 23 0.10 10.06 3.55
CA SER A 23 -1.36 10.26 3.51
C SER A 23 -1.97 10.38 4.90
N ASN A 24 -1.58 9.51 5.83
CA ASN A 24 -2.10 9.50 7.20
C ASN A 24 -1.79 10.83 7.92
N ILE A 25 -0.56 11.32 7.81
CA ILE A 25 -0.15 12.60 8.43
C ILE A 25 -0.88 13.77 7.77
N SER A 26 -1.04 13.75 6.45
CA SER A 26 -1.75 14.79 5.72
C SER A 26 -3.22 14.87 6.09
N ILE A 27 -3.88 13.73 6.35
CA ILE A 27 -5.27 13.68 6.85
C ILE A 27 -5.38 14.29 8.24
N ILE A 28 -4.42 14.02 9.13
CA ILE A 28 -4.37 14.59 10.47
C ILE A 28 -4.19 16.11 10.39
N ALA A 29 -3.29 16.58 9.53
CA ALA A 29 -3.06 18.02 9.29
C ALA A 29 -4.33 18.68 8.76
N PHE A 30 -4.97 18.09 7.74
CA PHE A 30 -6.23 18.61 7.17
C PHE A 30 -7.35 18.69 8.21
N ALA A 31 -7.53 17.65 9.03
CA ALA A 31 -8.53 17.64 10.08
C ALA A 31 -8.24 18.70 11.15
N THR A 32 -6.98 19.00 11.42
CA THR A 32 -6.56 20.04 12.36
C THR A 32 -6.84 21.43 11.80
N GLU A 33 -6.51 21.67 10.53
CA GLU A 33 -6.80 22.93 9.83
C GLU A 33 -8.31 23.21 9.73
N ALA A 34 -9.10 22.15 9.53
CA ALA A 34 -10.57 22.24 9.48
C ALA A 34 -11.23 22.36 10.87
N ASN A 35 -10.48 22.42 11.97
CA ASN A 35 -10.98 22.36 13.35
C ASN A 35 -11.84 21.10 13.64
N MET A 36 -11.57 20.01 12.95
CA MET A 36 -12.29 18.73 13.05
C MET A 36 -11.37 17.58 13.55
N LYS A 37 -10.31 17.91 14.26
CA LYS A 37 -9.31 16.93 14.74
C LYS A 37 -9.92 15.76 15.54
N GLN A 38 -11.00 16.01 16.28
CA GLN A 38 -11.72 15.00 17.05
C GLN A 38 -12.30 13.87 16.17
N TYR A 39 -12.59 14.14 14.89
CA TYR A 39 -13.16 13.16 13.97
C TYR A 39 -12.10 12.33 13.24
N THR A 40 -10.81 12.64 13.41
CA THR A 40 -9.71 11.90 12.75
C THR A 40 -9.71 10.42 13.13
N GLY A 41 -9.96 10.12 14.41
CA GLY A 41 -10.08 8.74 14.88
C GLY A 41 -11.21 7.98 14.19
N PHE A 42 -12.33 8.65 13.92
CA PHE A 42 -13.46 8.06 13.20
C PHE A 42 -13.11 7.76 11.73
N VAL A 43 -12.38 8.65 11.06
CA VAL A 43 -11.90 8.43 9.70
C VAL A 43 -11.02 7.17 9.63
N PHE A 44 -10.06 7.01 10.56
CA PHE A 44 -9.22 5.81 10.62
C PHE A 44 -9.99 4.56 11.05
N ALA A 45 -10.99 4.67 11.91
CA ALA A 45 -11.86 3.56 12.27
C ALA A 45 -12.66 3.05 11.05
N CYS A 46 -13.21 3.94 10.24
CA CYS A 46 -13.89 3.59 8.99
C CYS A 46 -12.96 2.88 8.00
N PHE A 47 -11.72 3.36 7.86
CA PHE A 47 -10.70 2.71 7.04
C PHE A 47 -10.39 1.30 7.54
N SER A 48 -10.17 1.12 8.84
CA SER A 48 -9.87 -0.18 9.44
C SER A 48 -11.03 -1.16 9.30
N PHE A 49 -12.25 -0.68 9.52
CA PHE A 49 -13.46 -1.49 9.32
C PHE A 49 -13.63 -1.92 7.87
N SER A 50 -13.44 -1.01 6.93
CA SER A 50 -13.48 -1.30 5.50
C SER A 50 -12.39 -2.31 5.09
N SER A 51 -11.18 -2.18 5.63
CA SER A 51 -10.08 -3.11 5.40
C SER A 51 -10.40 -4.51 5.94
N LEU A 52 -11.03 -4.59 7.12
CA LEU A 52 -11.51 -5.86 7.67
C LEU A 52 -12.56 -6.51 6.76
N CYS A 53 -13.57 -5.76 6.32
CA CYS A 53 -14.57 -6.26 5.37
C CYS A 53 -13.92 -6.74 4.07
N GLY A 54 -12.96 -5.98 3.54
CA GLY A 54 -12.18 -6.35 2.36
C GLY A 54 -11.41 -7.65 2.55
N ALA A 55 -10.78 -7.85 3.71
CA ALA A 55 -10.05 -9.07 4.04
C ALA A 55 -10.98 -10.30 4.10
N LEU A 56 -12.15 -10.16 4.75
CA LEU A 56 -13.12 -11.24 4.89
C LEU A 56 -13.69 -11.66 3.53
N VAL A 57 -14.13 -10.69 2.72
CA VAL A 57 -14.65 -10.95 1.36
C VAL A 57 -13.57 -11.57 0.48
N TYR A 58 -12.35 -11.04 0.58
CA TYR A 58 -11.22 -11.53 -0.21
C TYR A 58 -10.83 -12.96 0.18
N GLY A 59 -10.80 -13.27 1.47
CA GLY A 59 -10.46 -14.60 1.99
C GLY A 59 -11.54 -15.65 1.75
N ALA A 60 -12.82 -15.27 1.71
CA ALA A 60 -13.93 -16.18 1.47
C ALA A 60 -14.08 -16.60 -0.01
N LYS A 61 -13.44 -15.89 -0.94
CA LYS A 61 -13.58 -16.11 -2.38
C LYS A 61 -12.48 -16.99 -2.93
N ASN A 62 -12.87 -18.07 -3.64
CA ASN A 62 -11.94 -18.84 -4.46
C ASN A 62 -11.58 -18.06 -5.74
N TRP A 63 -10.30 -17.64 -5.84
CA TRP A 63 -9.83 -16.78 -6.90
C TRP A 63 -9.27 -17.61 -8.07
N THR A 64 -9.85 -17.45 -9.24
CA THR A 64 -9.35 -18.02 -10.52
C THR A 64 -8.37 -17.10 -11.23
N ILE A 65 -8.29 -15.82 -10.79
CA ILE A 65 -7.43 -14.79 -11.39
C ILE A 65 -6.00 -14.96 -10.87
N PRO A 66 -4.96 -14.91 -11.72
CA PRO A 66 -3.56 -15.01 -11.30
C PRO A 66 -3.19 -14.00 -10.21
N LEU A 67 -2.34 -14.43 -9.27
CA LEU A 67 -1.93 -13.66 -8.08
C LEU A 67 -1.39 -12.26 -8.45
N TRP A 68 -0.51 -12.18 -9.46
CA TRP A 68 0.07 -10.92 -9.90
C TRP A 68 -0.96 -9.91 -10.39
N LYS A 69 -2.03 -10.35 -11.12
CA LYS A 69 -3.11 -9.45 -11.59
C LYS A 69 -3.89 -8.87 -10.42
N ARG A 70 -4.18 -9.68 -9.41
CA ARG A 70 -4.90 -9.24 -8.19
C ARG A 70 -4.08 -8.24 -7.39
N PHE A 71 -2.78 -8.52 -7.24
CA PHE A 71 -1.86 -7.62 -6.56
C PHE A 71 -1.80 -6.24 -7.22
N TYR A 72 -1.58 -6.21 -8.55
CA TYR A 72 -1.50 -4.94 -9.29
C TYR A 72 -2.83 -4.19 -9.31
N PHE A 73 -3.96 -4.89 -9.45
CA PHE A 73 -5.28 -4.26 -9.40
C PHE A 73 -5.51 -3.55 -8.06
N CYS A 74 -5.29 -4.24 -6.95
CA CYS A 74 -5.43 -3.63 -5.62
C CYS A 74 -4.45 -2.47 -5.41
N LEU A 75 -3.19 -2.63 -5.86
CA LEU A 75 -2.17 -1.60 -5.79
C LEU A 75 -2.58 -0.33 -6.55
N ILE A 76 -3.09 -0.47 -7.78
CA ILE A 76 -3.56 0.65 -8.60
C ILE A 76 -4.73 1.36 -7.92
N VAL A 77 -5.73 0.61 -7.41
CA VAL A 77 -6.89 1.20 -6.74
C VAL A 77 -6.47 2.00 -5.51
N VAL A 78 -5.58 1.45 -4.68
CA VAL A 78 -5.07 2.14 -3.48
C VAL A 78 -4.32 3.42 -3.85
N ASN A 79 -3.44 3.36 -4.85
CA ASN A 79 -2.64 4.52 -5.27
C ASN A 79 -3.49 5.61 -5.93
N LEU A 80 -4.42 5.24 -6.81
CA LEU A 80 -5.35 6.20 -7.43
C LEU A 80 -6.25 6.85 -6.38
N GLY A 81 -6.73 6.07 -5.41
CA GLY A 81 -7.53 6.60 -4.31
C GLY A 81 -6.79 7.67 -3.50
N VAL A 82 -5.50 7.45 -3.18
CA VAL A 82 -4.68 8.47 -2.50
C VAL A 82 -4.56 9.74 -3.34
N GLY A 83 -4.39 9.62 -4.66
CA GLY A 83 -4.34 10.78 -5.56
C GLY A 83 -5.60 11.65 -5.54
N THR A 84 -6.76 11.06 -5.22
CA THR A 84 -8.03 11.82 -5.13
C THR A 84 -8.12 12.69 -3.89
N PHE A 85 -7.28 12.50 -2.86
CA PHE A 85 -7.27 13.36 -1.68
C PHE A 85 -6.94 14.83 -1.98
N MET A 86 -6.18 15.10 -3.04
CA MET A 86 -5.90 16.48 -3.47
C MET A 86 -7.17 17.28 -3.80
N PHE A 87 -8.23 16.60 -4.22
CA PHE A 87 -9.50 17.23 -4.59
C PHE A 87 -10.50 17.28 -3.43
N ALA A 88 -10.17 16.71 -2.29
CA ALA A 88 -11.04 16.67 -1.13
C ALA A 88 -11.11 18.05 -0.44
N LYS A 89 -12.31 18.66 -0.43
CA LYS A 89 -12.58 19.94 0.24
C LYS A 89 -13.14 19.76 1.66
N HIS A 90 -13.63 18.58 1.99
CA HIS A 90 -14.25 18.26 3.27
C HIS A 90 -13.74 16.94 3.83
N LEU A 91 -13.63 16.86 5.15
CA LEU A 91 -13.17 15.64 5.85
C LEU A 91 -14.06 14.42 5.54
N TRP A 92 -15.34 14.62 5.34
CA TRP A 92 -16.30 13.56 4.98
C TRP A 92 -16.00 12.92 3.62
N VAL A 93 -15.48 13.71 2.67
CA VAL A 93 -15.07 13.20 1.35
C VAL A 93 -13.85 12.30 1.51
N ILE A 94 -12.87 12.71 2.33
CA ILE A 94 -11.69 11.90 2.67
C ILE A 94 -12.12 10.58 3.32
N MET A 95 -13.09 10.62 4.23
CA MET A 95 -13.61 9.41 4.89
C MET A 95 -14.23 8.43 3.88
N ILE A 96 -15.03 8.90 2.92
CA ILE A 96 -15.63 8.05 1.88
C ILE A 96 -14.54 7.43 0.99
N ILE A 97 -13.57 8.24 0.56
CA ILE A 97 -12.45 7.75 -0.25
C ILE A 97 -11.65 6.71 0.55
N TYR A 98 -11.39 6.96 1.83
CA TYR A 98 -10.67 6.03 2.71
C TYR A 98 -11.42 4.72 2.91
N LEU A 99 -12.74 4.78 2.99
CA LEU A 99 -13.59 3.58 3.07
C LEU A 99 -13.48 2.74 1.78
N LEU A 100 -13.44 3.38 0.62
CA LEU A 100 -13.27 2.68 -0.66
C LEU A 100 -11.86 2.08 -0.81
N ILE A 101 -10.81 2.83 -0.44
CA ILE A 101 -9.42 2.37 -0.49
C ILE A 101 -9.20 1.21 0.50
N GLY A 102 -9.80 1.29 1.69
CA GLY A 102 -9.65 0.31 2.75
C GLY A 102 -10.02 -1.10 2.30
N VAL A 103 -11.05 -1.26 1.45
CA VAL A 103 -11.45 -2.57 0.91
C VAL A 103 -10.30 -3.26 0.16
N CYS A 104 -9.47 -2.50 -0.54
CA CYS A 104 -8.33 -3.03 -1.30
C CYS A 104 -7.03 -3.11 -0.48
N GLN A 105 -6.98 -2.47 0.68
CA GLN A 105 -5.77 -2.42 1.51
C GLN A 105 -5.35 -3.80 2.04
N ALA A 106 -6.25 -4.51 2.70
CA ALA A 106 -5.96 -5.85 3.22
C ALA A 106 -5.65 -6.86 2.10
N PRO A 107 -6.41 -6.92 0.98
CA PRO A 107 -6.02 -7.73 -0.17
C PRO A 107 -4.63 -7.43 -0.71
N THR A 108 -4.18 -6.17 -0.71
CA THR A 108 -2.81 -5.82 -1.14
C THR A 108 -1.77 -6.51 -0.26
N TRP A 109 -1.94 -6.46 1.08
CA TRP A 109 -1.05 -7.15 2.03
C TRP A 109 -1.10 -8.67 1.88
N ILE A 110 -2.29 -9.26 1.74
CA ILE A 110 -2.46 -10.71 1.56
C ILE A 110 -1.75 -11.17 0.29
N ASN A 111 -1.98 -10.48 -0.83
CA ASN A 111 -1.33 -10.81 -2.11
C ASN A 111 0.19 -10.65 -2.04
N GLY A 112 0.69 -9.62 -1.35
CA GLY A 112 2.12 -9.41 -1.16
C GLY A 112 2.78 -10.55 -0.37
N ASN A 113 2.15 -11.00 0.71
CA ASN A 113 2.63 -12.15 1.47
C ASN A 113 2.59 -13.45 0.64
N GLN A 114 1.51 -13.67 -0.14
CA GLN A 114 1.43 -14.82 -1.05
C GLN A 114 2.52 -14.76 -2.14
N LEU A 115 2.79 -13.56 -2.66
CA LEU A 115 3.85 -13.36 -3.66
C LEU A 115 5.22 -13.74 -3.09
N MET A 116 5.46 -13.44 -1.81
CA MET A 116 6.69 -13.81 -1.13
C MET A 116 6.92 -15.33 -1.08
N LEU A 117 5.85 -16.14 -0.96
CA LEU A 117 5.94 -17.59 -1.01
C LEU A 117 6.48 -18.14 -2.33
N HIS A 118 6.29 -17.42 -3.44
CA HIS A 118 6.80 -17.78 -4.76
C HIS A 118 8.21 -17.23 -5.05
N LEU A 119 8.65 -16.23 -4.29
CA LEU A 119 9.91 -15.53 -4.53
C LEU A 119 11.06 -16.06 -3.67
N VAL A 120 10.74 -16.68 -2.53
CA VAL A 120 11.73 -17.11 -1.53
C VAL A 120 11.53 -18.60 -1.19
N PRO A 121 12.61 -19.40 -1.05
CA PRO A 121 12.48 -20.78 -0.60
C PRO A 121 11.75 -20.88 0.75
N PRO A 122 10.95 -21.95 0.98
CA PRO A 122 10.16 -22.12 2.22
C PRO A 122 10.99 -21.99 3.50
N THR A 123 12.26 -22.42 3.47
CA THR A 123 13.19 -22.34 4.61
C THR A 123 13.57 -20.90 4.98
N ARG A 124 13.33 -19.93 4.10
CA ARG A 124 13.69 -18.51 4.28
C ARG A 124 12.49 -17.56 4.18
N PHE A 125 11.29 -18.11 4.18
CA PHE A 125 10.06 -17.33 4.07
C PHE A 125 9.96 -16.23 5.16
N THR A 126 10.26 -16.59 6.41
CA THR A 126 10.24 -15.64 7.53
C THR A 126 11.22 -14.49 7.32
N GLU A 127 12.40 -14.76 6.77
CA GLU A 127 13.41 -13.74 6.42
C GLU A 127 12.87 -12.79 5.34
N GLY A 128 12.23 -13.32 4.28
CA GLY A 128 11.62 -12.52 3.22
C GLY A 128 10.52 -11.60 3.72
N VAL A 129 9.63 -12.11 4.58
CA VAL A 129 8.56 -11.31 5.20
C VAL A 129 9.14 -10.26 6.15
N ALA A 130 10.21 -10.57 6.89
CA ALA A 130 10.89 -9.62 7.76
C ALA A 130 11.49 -8.46 6.96
N TRP A 131 12.14 -8.73 5.82
CA TRP A 131 12.65 -7.70 4.91
C TRP A 131 11.54 -6.81 4.34
N MET A 132 10.44 -7.42 3.93
CA MET A 132 9.26 -6.70 3.45
C MET A 132 8.70 -5.74 4.51
N GLY A 133 8.57 -6.22 5.76
CA GLY A 133 8.13 -5.40 6.90
C GLY A 133 9.11 -4.28 7.24
N ALA A 134 10.41 -4.58 7.24
CA ALA A 134 11.46 -3.59 7.49
C ALA A 134 11.45 -2.47 6.43
N MET A 135 11.35 -2.83 5.14
CA MET A 135 11.27 -1.85 4.04
C MET A 135 10.02 -0.99 4.14
N ASN A 136 8.87 -1.58 4.50
CA ASN A 136 7.65 -0.81 4.76
C ASN A 136 7.82 0.19 5.91
N SER A 137 8.45 -0.22 7.01
CA SER A 137 8.70 0.65 8.18
C SER A 137 9.66 1.79 7.85
N ILE A 138 10.75 1.51 7.13
CA ILE A 138 11.70 2.53 6.67
C ILE A 138 11.00 3.51 5.72
N GLY A 139 10.23 2.98 4.77
CA GLY A 139 9.42 3.79 3.86
C GLY A 139 8.43 4.67 4.60
N SER A 140 7.72 4.13 5.59
CA SER A 140 6.77 4.88 6.42
C SER A 140 7.45 6.03 7.16
N SER A 141 8.62 5.79 7.74
CA SER A 141 9.40 6.83 8.43
C SER A 141 9.86 7.93 7.47
N ALA A 142 10.39 7.55 6.31
CA ALA A 142 10.81 8.49 5.28
C ALA A 142 9.62 9.30 4.74
N GLY A 143 8.50 8.64 4.43
CA GLY A 143 7.29 9.27 3.91
C GLY A 143 6.68 10.27 4.90
N SER A 144 6.62 9.93 6.19
CA SER A 144 6.14 10.86 7.22
C SER A 144 7.05 12.06 7.40
N ALA A 145 8.37 11.86 7.41
CA ALA A 145 9.33 12.95 7.54
C ALA A 145 9.23 13.93 6.37
N ILE A 146 9.19 13.41 5.13
CA ILE A 146 9.06 14.25 3.93
C ILE A 146 7.71 14.98 3.93
N ALA A 147 6.61 14.26 4.18
CA ALA A 147 5.28 14.89 4.23
C ALA A 147 5.19 15.96 5.32
N GLY A 148 5.82 15.75 6.48
CA GLY A 148 5.87 16.75 7.55
C GLY A 148 6.47 18.07 7.09
N VAL A 149 7.61 18.04 6.41
CA VAL A 149 8.26 19.25 5.85
C VAL A 149 7.32 19.97 4.87
N PHE A 150 6.63 19.25 4.00
CA PHE A 150 5.70 19.87 3.05
C PHE A 150 4.45 20.44 3.74
N ILE A 151 3.97 19.79 4.79
CA ILE A 151 2.85 20.29 5.60
C ILE A 151 3.25 21.58 6.32
N ASP A 152 4.46 21.67 6.88
CA ASP A 152 4.94 22.86 7.56
C ASP A 152 5.03 24.09 6.62
N HIS A 153 5.33 23.87 5.33
CA HIS A 153 5.47 24.95 4.35
C HIS A 153 4.20 25.28 3.59
N MET A 154 3.35 24.29 3.30
CA MET A 154 2.22 24.41 2.38
C MET A 154 0.89 23.96 2.99
N GLY A 155 0.86 23.62 4.26
CA GLY A 155 -0.31 23.07 4.92
C GLY A 155 -0.64 21.64 4.45
N SER A 156 -1.85 21.18 4.78
CA SER A 156 -2.31 19.82 4.44
C SER A 156 -2.29 19.50 2.94
N HIS A 157 -2.51 20.50 2.08
CA HIS A 157 -2.43 20.35 0.62
C HIS A 157 -1.02 19.96 0.17
N GLY A 158 0.04 20.50 0.79
CA GLY A 158 1.42 20.10 0.53
C GLY A 158 1.66 18.63 0.86
N GLY A 159 1.10 18.17 1.98
CA GLY A 159 1.15 16.76 2.39
C GLY A 159 0.45 15.82 1.39
N PHE A 160 -0.76 16.17 0.92
CA PHE A 160 -1.47 15.38 -0.09
C PHE A 160 -0.76 15.38 -1.45
N LEU A 161 -0.17 16.50 -1.85
CA LEU A 161 0.66 16.56 -3.05
C LEU A 161 1.82 15.57 -2.95
N MET A 162 2.54 15.59 -1.83
CA MET A 162 3.67 14.69 -1.62
C MET A 162 3.23 13.22 -1.55
N ALA A 163 2.12 12.92 -0.87
CA ALA A 163 1.54 11.58 -0.84
C ALA A 163 1.20 11.09 -2.26
N THR A 164 0.65 11.96 -3.12
CA THR A 164 0.33 11.64 -4.51
C THR A 164 1.59 11.37 -5.35
N VAL A 165 2.64 12.20 -5.19
CA VAL A 165 3.93 11.97 -5.86
C VAL A 165 4.53 10.63 -5.44
N LEU A 166 4.52 10.31 -4.15
CA LEU A 166 4.99 9.02 -3.64
C LEU A 166 4.13 7.85 -4.15
N ALA A 167 2.82 8.02 -4.29
CA ALA A 167 1.94 7.03 -4.86
C ALA A 167 2.26 6.77 -6.35
N ILE A 168 2.47 7.82 -7.15
CA ILE A 168 2.86 7.68 -8.56
C ILE A 168 4.22 6.98 -8.69
N THR A 169 5.20 7.36 -7.87
CA THR A 169 6.52 6.69 -7.85
C THR A 169 6.40 5.22 -7.46
N SER A 170 5.52 4.89 -6.50
CA SER A 170 5.22 3.51 -6.11
C SER A 170 4.67 2.68 -7.28
N LEU A 171 3.73 3.24 -8.04
CA LEU A 171 3.20 2.58 -9.24
C LEU A 171 4.28 2.39 -10.31
N ALA A 172 5.10 3.41 -10.57
CA ALA A 172 6.19 3.32 -11.54
C ALA A 172 7.18 2.21 -11.18
N ILE A 173 7.58 2.12 -9.90
CA ILE A 173 8.46 1.08 -9.38
C ILE A 173 7.83 -0.30 -9.54
N ALA A 174 6.55 -0.44 -9.18
CA ALA A 174 5.83 -1.70 -9.31
C ALA A 174 5.74 -2.13 -10.79
N PHE A 175 5.51 -1.21 -11.73
CA PHE A 175 5.50 -1.51 -13.16
C PHE A 175 6.87 -1.92 -13.70
N VAL A 176 7.96 -1.33 -13.23
CA VAL A 176 9.33 -1.77 -13.59
C VAL A 176 9.58 -3.20 -13.11
N GLY A 177 9.13 -3.55 -11.90
CA GLY A 177 9.20 -4.91 -11.36
C GLY A 177 8.22 -5.92 -11.98
N PHE A 178 7.27 -5.46 -12.80
CA PHE A 178 6.18 -6.29 -13.34
C PHE A 178 6.64 -7.57 -14.01
N ARG A 179 7.63 -7.49 -14.90
CA ARG A 179 8.14 -8.66 -15.65
C ARG A 179 8.73 -9.72 -14.73
N GLN A 180 9.44 -9.30 -13.69
CA GLN A 180 10.08 -10.19 -12.72
C GLN A 180 9.05 -10.86 -11.81
N ILE A 181 8.06 -10.11 -11.33
CA ILE A 181 6.97 -10.62 -10.50
C ILE A 181 6.11 -11.60 -11.31
N LYS A 182 5.79 -11.30 -12.57
CA LYS A 182 5.02 -12.16 -13.44
C LYS A 182 5.75 -13.48 -13.71
N SER A 183 7.03 -13.44 -14.08
CA SER A 183 7.81 -14.65 -14.36
C SER A 183 7.92 -15.57 -13.13
N SER A 184 8.06 -14.99 -11.93
CA SER A 184 8.17 -15.77 -10.68
C SER A 184 6.85 -16.43 -10.27
N THR A 185 5.69 -15.93 -10.72
CA THR A 185 4.38 -16.48 -10.37
C THR A 185 3.82 -17.44 -11.42
N GLU A 186 4.34 -17.42 -12.65
CA GLU A 186 3.91 -18.30 -13.76
C GLU A 186 4.80 -19.53 -13.93
N THR A 187 6.00 -19.56 -13.32
CA THR A 187 6.87 -20.74 -13.33
C THR A 187 6.41 -21.70 -12.24
N PRO A 188 5.94 -22.93 -12.56
CA PRO A 188 5.62 -23.95 -11.55
C PRO A 188 6.88 -24.22 -10.72
N THR A 189 6.79 -24.16 -9.40
CA THR A 189 7.85 -24.64 -8.52
C THR A 189 8.08 -26.11 -8.83
N LEU A 190 9.31 -26.50 -9.18
CA LEU A 190 9.72 -27.88 -9.53
C LEU A 190 9.50 -28.92 -8.42
N THR A 191 8.77 -28.58 -7.37
CA THR A 191 8.43 -29.44 -6.23
C THR A 191 7.10 -30.21 -6.38
N GLU A 192 6.34 -30.03 -7.47
CA GLU A 192 5.13 -30.81 -7.73
C GLU A 192 5.36 -32.04 -8.66
N VAL A 193 6.60 -32.34 -9.01
CA VAL A 193 6.95 -33.48 -9.87
C VAL A 193 7.93 -34.43 -9.16
N SER A 194 7.60 -34.84 -7.94
CA SER A 194 8.30 -36.00 -7.32
C SER A 194 7.37 -36.74 -6.39
#